data_5dbd524c604c02c02fe36908120afa06
#
_entry.id   5dbd524c604c02c02fe36908120afa06
#
_cell.length_a   1.000
_cell.length_b   1.000
_cell.length_c   1.000
_cell.angle_alpha   90.00
_cell.angle_beta   90.00
_cell.angle_gamma   90.00
#
_symmetry.space_group_name_H-M   'P 1'
#
loop_
_entity.id
_entity.type
_entity.pdbx_description
1 polymer ?
#
loop_
_entity_poly.entity_id
_entity_poly.type
_entity_poly.pdbx_seq_one_letter_code
_entity_poly.pdbx_strand_id
1 'polypeptide(L)'
;MNNESIIIRSANINDIDNNLLNIFIDGFEFHLNGRKDIFDNMKNDDLKKDLINLIENKDVLVAEKNNNILGFIIFEIKDKCSKTLWIDQLVVDEKERGKGISSLLIKKAEEIAKKEKSVRVEFCCWSFNKHANEIYNHLGFKEQRVIFEKEI
;
A
#
# COMPACT_ATOMS: atom_id res chain seq x y z
N MET A 1 -27.49 14.01 -8.55
CA MET A 1 -26.33 13.90 -7.68
C MET A 1 -25.22 13.21 -8.49
N ASN A 2 -24.14 13.91 -8.76
CA ASN A 2 -22.98 13.29 -9.41
C ASN A 2 -22.32 12.34 -8.42
N ASN A 3 -22.63 11.07 -8.56
CA ASN A 3 -21.93 10.02 -7.84
C ASN A 3 -20.61 9.78 -8.60
N GLU A 4 -19.62 10.68 -8.36
CA GLU A 4 -18.30 10.50 -8.98
C GLU A 4 -17.72 9.17 -8.56
N SER A 5 -17.28 8.41 -9.56
CA SER A 5 -16.66 7.10 -9.34
C SER A 5 -15.25 7.27 -8.77
N ILE A 6 -14.80 6.27 -8.00
CA ILE A 6 -13.40 6.21 -7.55
C ILE A 6 -12.50 5.99 -8.78
N ILE A 7 -11.47 6.81 -8.91
CA ILE A 7 -10.47 6.74 -9.97
C ILE A 7 -9.15 6.20 -9.37
N ILE A 8 -8.54 5.22 -10.05
CA ILE A 8 -7.20 4.74 -9.72
C ILE A 8 -6.21 5.32 -10.74
N ARG A 9 -5.26 6.09 -10.27
CA ARG A 9 -4.23 6.75 -11.10
C ARG A 9 -2.88 6.80 -10.41
N SER A 10 -1.83 7.14 -11.16
CA SER A 10 -0.52 7.43 -10.59
C SER A 10 -0.58 8.63 -9.65
N ALA A 11 0.15 8.54 -8.54
CA ALA A 11 0.30 9.64 -7.61
C ALA A 11 1.16 10.76 -8.20
N ASN A 12 0.94 11.97 -7.72
CA ASN A 12 1.80 13.13 -7.98
C ASN A 12 2.03 13.93 -6.68
N ILE A 13 2.94 14.86 -6.71
CA ILE A 13 3.33 15.65 -5.51
C ILE A 13 2.16 16.43 -4.91
N ASN A 14 1.21 16.89 -5.72
CA ASN A 14 0.05 17.64 -5.21
C ASN A 14 -0.89 16.78 -4.36
N ASP A 15 -0.84 15.46 -4.49
CA ASP A 15 -1.67 14.54 -3.71
C ASP A 15 -1.28 14.52 -2.23
N ILE A 16 -0.06 14.93 -1.90
CA ILE A 16 0.44 15.02 -0.52
C ILE A 16 -0.50 15.87 0.32
N ASP A 17 -0.91 17.04 -0.18
CA ASP A 17 -1.80 17.97 0.50
C ASP A 17 -3.29 17.59 0.37
N ASN A 18 -3.62 16.62 -0.48
CA ASN A 18 -4.97 16.09 -0.69
C ASN A 18 -5.21 14.77 0.07
N ASN A 19 -4.77 14.70 1.31
CA ASN A 19 -4.93 13.58 2.25
C ASN A 19 -3.91 12.43 2.11
N LEU A 20 -3.08 12.37 1.08
CA LEU A 20 -2.12 11.27 0.91
C LEU A 20 -1.12 11.18 2.07
N LEU A 21 -0.60 12.31 2.54
CA LEU A 21 0.34 12.34 3.67
C LEU A 21 -0.29 11.82 4.96
N ASN A 22 -1.54 12.20 5.24
CA ASN A 22 -2.24 11.72 6.44
C ASN A 22 -2.39 10.20 6.43
N ILE A 23 -2.80 9.63 5.30
CA ILE A 23 -2.95 8.17 5.14
C ILE A 23 -1.59 7.48 5.27
N PHE A 24 -0.53 8.07 4.74
CA PHE A 24 0.84 7.53 4.85
C PHE A 24 1.33 7.52 6.30
N ILE A 25 1.11 8.60 7.04
CA ILE A 25 1.44 8.71 8.48
C ILE A 25 0.65 7.67 9.29
N ASP A 26 -0.66 7.56 9.08
CA ASP A 26 -1.52 6.59 9.79
C ASP A 26 -1.05 5.15 9.56
N GLY A 27 -0.67 4.81 8.33
CA GLY A 27 -0.10 3.51 7.99
C GLY A 27 1.23 3.24 8.71
N PHE A 28 2.10 4.24 8.79
CA PHE A 28 3.36 4.15 9.52
C PHE A 28 3.12 3.95 11.03
N GLU A 29 2.26 4.78 11.62
CA GLU A 29 1.92 4.69 13.05
C GLU A 29 1.31 3.34 13.44
N PHE A 30 0.50 2.76 12.56
CA PHE A 30 -0.05 1.42 12.76
C PHE A 30 1.08 0.37 12.90
N HIS A 31 2.07 0.41 12.01
CA HIS A 31 3.21 -0.50 12.06
C HIS A 31 4.13 -0.23 13.27
N LEU A 32 4.40 1.03 13.56
CA LEU A 32 5.17 1.43 14.75
C LEU A 32 4.52 0.93 16.04
N ASN A 33 3.21 1.08 16.19
CA ASN A 33 2.47 0.61 17.36
C ASN A 33 2.46 -0.92 17.48
N GLY A 34 2.47 -1.65 16.37
CA GLY A 34 2.55 -3.11 16.34
C GLY A 34 3.93 -3.67 16.66
N ARG A 35 5.00 -2.96 16.29
CA ARG A 35 6.39 -3.42 16.40
C ARG A 35 7.34 -2.25 16.73
N LYS A 36 7.22 -1.71 17.92
CA LYS A 36 8.08 -0.63 18.45
C LYS A 36 9.55 -1.02 18.56
N ASP A 37 9.84 -2.29 18.58
CA ASP A 37 11.18 -2.87 18.59
C ASP A 37 11.88 -2.85 17.24
N ILE A 38 11.12 -2.70 16.15
CA ILE A 38 11.63 -2.72 14.76
C ILE A 38 11.55 -1.34 14.10
N PHE A 39 10.47 -0.60 14.34
CA PHE A 39 10.23 0.69 13.72
C PHE A 39 10.70 1.83 14.62
N ASP A 40 11.54 2.71 14.09
CA ASP A 40 11.94 3.94 14.75
C ASP A 40 10.82 4.99 14.72
N ASN A 41 10.71 5.79 15.78
CA ASN A 41 9.76 6.89 15.82
C ASN A 41 10.27 8.03 14.92
N MET A 42 9.61 8.24 13.79
CA MET A 42 9.93 9.29 12.82
C MET A 42 9.04 10.51 13.01
N LYS A 43 9.59 11.70 12.74
CA LYS A 43 8.81 12.94 12.70
C LYS A 43 8.01 13.04 11.40
N ASN A 44 6.88 13.74 11.44
CA ASN A 44 6.02 13.90 10.27
C ASN A 44 6.74 14.57 9.09
N ASP A 45 7.67 15.49 9.34
CA ASP A 45 8.47 16.12 8.28
C ASP A 45 9.40 15.11 7.58
N ASP A 46 9.93 14.14 8.30
CA ASP A 46 10.77 13.09 7.73
C ASP A 46 9.90 12.09 6.94
N LEU A 47 8.73 11.73 7.46
CA LEU A 47 7.76 10.91 6.73
C LEU A 47 7.28 11.60 5.44
N LYS A 48 7.11 12.92 5.45
CA LYS A 48 6.78 13.69 4.25
C LYS A 48 7.90 13.61 3.21
N LYS A 49 9.16 13.74 3.62
CA LYS A 49 10.32 13.58 2.71
C LYS A 49 10.40 12.17 2.12
N ASP A 50 10.16 11.15 2.95
CA ASP A 50 10.14 9.77 2.48
C ASP A 50 9.03 9.53 1.46
N LEU A 51 7.83 10.07 1.69
CA LEU A 51 6.71 9.96 0.74
C LEU A 51 7.04 10.65 -0.59
N ILE A 52 7.65 11.84 -0.56
CA ILE A 52 8.10 12.54 -1.77
C ILE A 52 9.08 11.65 -2.55
N ASN A 53 10.08 11.10 -1.86
CA ASN A 53 11.07 10.22 -2.48
C ASN A 53 10.42 8.96 -3.08
N LEU A 54 9.41 8.38 -2.43
CA LEU A 54 8.67 7.23 -2.94
C LEU A 54 7.89 7.58 -4.21
N ILE A 55 7.21 8.74 -4.25
CA ILE A 55 6.46 9.20 -5.43
C ILE A 55 7.41 9.43 -6.63
N GLU A 56 8.62 9.93 -6.38
CA GLU A 56 9.60 10.23 -7.43
C GLU A 56 10.32 8.97 -7.96
N ASN A 57 10.49 7.93 -7.14
CA ASN A 57 11.39 6.81 -7.45
C ASN A 57 10.71 5.44 -7.52
N LYS A 58 9.44 5.33 -7.13
CA LYS A 58 8.67 4.08 -7.19
C LYS A 58 7.33 4.26 -7.89
N ASP A 59 6.68 3.14 -8.19
CA ASP A 59 5.32 3.15 -8.69
C ASP A 59 4.34 3.33 -7.53
N VAL A 60 3.67 4.46 -7.50
CA VAL A 60 2.65 4.80 -6.51
C VAL A 60 1.33 5.06 -7.22
N LEU A 61 0.30 4.29 -6.88
CA LEU A 61 -1.07 4.55 -7.32
C LEU A 61 -1.90 5.04 -6.15
N VAL A 62 -2.82 5.94 -6.45
CA VAL A 62 -3.81 6.47 -5.50
C VAL A 62 -5.21 6.15 -5.96
N ALA A 63 -6.11 5.94 -5.00
CA ALA A 63 -7.55 5.93 -5.20
C ALA A 63 -8.07 7.31 -4.85
N GLU A 64 -8.67 7.99 -5.82
CA GLU A 64 -9.16 9.36 -5.69
C GLU A 64 -10.66 9.42 -5.89
N LYS A 65 -11.32 10.28 -5.11
CA LYS A 65 -12.70 10.70 -5.33
C LYS A 65 -12.86 12.16 -4.91
N ASN A 66 -13.41 13.01 -5.80
CA ASN A 66 -13.65 14.43 -5.53
C ASN A 66 -12.40 15.18 -5.07
N ASN A 67 -11.27 14.97 -5.74
CA ASN A 67 -9.95 15.54 -5.41
C ASN A 67 -9.43 15.17 -4.00
N ASN A 68 -9.97 14.12 -3.38
CA ASN A 68 -9.50 13.61 -2.11
C ASN A 68 -8.95 12.20 -2.27
N ILE A 69 -7.78 11.94 -1.71
CA ILE A 69 -7.15 10.61 -1.74
C ILE A 69 -7.79 9.75 -0.64
N LEU A 70 -8.20 8.54 -1.02
CA LEU A 70 -8.88 7.58 -0.15
C LEU A 70 -7.97 6.42 0.27
N GLY A 71 -6.89 6.22 -0.46
CA GLY A 71 -5.92 5.15 -0.22
C GLY A 71 -4.83 5.14 -1.29
N PHE A 72 -3.79 4.37 -1.06
CA PHE A 72 -2.67 4.23 -1.99
C PHE A 72 -2.07 2.84 -1.97
N ILE A 73 -1.35 2.50 -3.01
CA ILE A 73 -0.50 1.32 -3.11
C ILE A 73 0.86 1.73 -3.68
N ILE A 74 1.95 1.24 -3.07
CA ILE A 74 3.33 1.41 -3.53
C ILE A 74 3.85 0.04 -3.92
N PHE A 75 4.43 -0.07 -5.10
CA PHE A 75 4.98 -1.32 -5.61
C PHE A 75 6.19 -1.10 -6.50
N GLU A 76 6.88 -2.18 -6.79
CA GLU A 76 7.97 -2.24 -7.75
C GLU A 76 7.95 -3.56 -8.53
N ILE A 77 8.44 -3.53 -9.76
CA ILE A 77 8.68 -4.76 -10.53
C ILE A 77 10.08 -5.27 -10.20
N LYS A 78 10.15 -6.49 -9.64
CA LYS A 78 11.41 -7.20 -9.37
C LYS A 78 11.65 -8.20 -10.48
N ASP A 79 12.79 -8.07 -11.15
CA ASP A 79 13.19 -8.94 -12.27
C ASP A 79 14.48 -9.69 -11.91
N LYS A 80 14.32 -10.80 -11.18
CA LYS A 80 15.43 -11.67 -10.79
C LYS A 80 15.31 -13.01 -11.54
N CYS A 81 15.10 -14.11 -10.79
CA CYS A 81 14.88 -15.43 -11.40
C CYS A 81 13.51 -15.53 -12.08
N SER A 82 12.54 -14.80 -11.60
CA SER A 82 11.24 -14.61 -12.23
C SER A 82 10.75 -13.18 -11.99
N LYS A 83 10.09 -12.60 -12.97
CA LYS A 83 9.55 -11.25 -12.85
C LYS A 83 8.33 -11.25 -11.94
N THR A 84 8.35 -10.42 -10.90
CA THR A 84 7.26 -10.32 -9.92
C THR A 84 6.94 -8.85 -9.64
N LEU A 85 5.67 -8.56 -9.35
CA LEU A 85 5.27 -7.28 -8.79
C LEU A 85 5.29 -7.41 -7.27
N TRP A 86 6.12 -6.63 -6.62
CA TRP A 86 6.24 -6.58 -5.16
C TRP A 86 5.52 -5.36 -4.62
N ILE A 87 4.52 -5.57 -3.78
CA ILE A 87 3.81 -4.49 -3.07
C ILE A 87 4.57 -4.18 -1.79
N ASP A 88 5.04 -2.93 -1.68
CA ASP A 88 5.71 -2.43 -0.48
C ASP A 88 4.71 -1.97 0.58
N GLN A 89 3.67 -1.24 0.15
CA GLN A 89 2.65 -0.69 1.04
C GLN A 89 1.29 -0.66 0.36
N LEU A 90 0.24 -0.89 1.14
CA LEU A 90 -1.16 -0.72 0.76
C LEU A 90 -1.90 -0.19 1.97
N VAL A 91 -2.40 1.04 1.89
CA VAL A 91 -3.09 1.71 2.99
C VAL A 91 -4.36 2.37 2.46
N VAL A 92 -5.45 2.23 3.20
CA VAL A 92 -6.74 2.90 2.93
C VAL A 92 -7.09 3.76 4.13
N ASP A 93 -7.55 4.98 3.87
CA ASP A 93 -8.06 5.91 4.89
C ASP A 93 -9.06 5.16 5.78
N GLU A 94 -8.92 5.28 7.10
CA GLU A 94 -9.75 4.58 8.06
C GLU A 94 -11.24 4.82 7.83
N LYS A 95 -11.62 6.05 7.48
CA LYS A 95 -13.01 6.46 7.20
C LYS A 95 -13.59 5.83 5.93
N GLU A 96 -12.70 5.34 5.05
CA GLU A 96 -13.05 4.80 3.73
C GLU A 96 -12.94 3.27 3.66
N ARG A 97 -12.57 2.62 4.76
CA ARG A 97 -12.47 1.14 4.85
C ARG A 97 -13.82 0.47 4.63
N GLY A 98 -13.78 -0.77 4.16
CA GLY A 98 -14.98 -1.56 3.88
C GLY A 98 -15.72 -1.18 2.58
N LYS A 99 -15.20 -0.23 1.81
CA LYS A 99 -15.78 0.24 0.54
C LYS A 99 -15.11 -0.34 -0.71
N GLY A 100 -14.25 -1.35 -0.55
CA GLY A 100 -13.59 -2.05 -1.65
C GLY A 100 -12.38 -1.33 -2.27
N ILE A 101 -11.87 -0.26 -1.65
CA ILE A 101 -10.77 0.55 -2.21
C ILE A 101 -9.48 -0.26 -2.35
N SER A 102 -9.13 -1.08 -1.34
CA SER A 102 -7.95 -1.96 -1.42
C SER A 102 -8.05 -2.93 -2.60
N SER A 103 -9.23 -3.49 -2.85
CA SER A 103 -9.47 -4.39 -3.98
C SER A 103 -9.29 -3.69 -5.33
N LEU A 104 -9.71 -2.43 -5.45
CA LEU A 104 -9.53 -1.63 -6.67
C LEU A 104 -8.04 -1.34 -6.92
N LEU A 105 -7.29 -0.98 -5.87
CA LEU A 105 -5.85 -0.72 -5.95
C LEU A 105 -5.07 -1.99 -6.33
N ILE A 106 -5.36 -3.12 -5.68
CA ILE A 106 -4.74 -4.41 -6.00
C ILE A 106 -5.07 -4.84 -7.43
N LYS A 107 -6.33 -4.74 -7.85
CA LYS A 107 -6.73 -5.08 -9.24
C LYS A 107 -5.95 -4.27 -10.26
N LYS A 108 -5.74 -2.98 -9.99
CA LYS A 108 -4.93 -2.14 -10.89
C LYS A 108 -3.46 -2.55 -10.91
N ALA A 109 -2.89 -2.90 -9.77
CA ALA A 109 -1.53 -3.44 -9.70
C ALA A 109 -1.42 -4.78 -10.44
N GLU A 110 -2.41 -5.67 -10.34
CA GLU A 110 -2.46 -6.93 -11.10
C GLU A 110 -2.55 -6.71 -12.62
N GLU A 111 -3.30 -5.71 -13.09
CA GLU A 111 -3.34 -5.33 -14.50
C GLU A 111 -1.96 -4.89 -15.00
N ILE A 112 -1.24 -4.09 -14.19
CA ILE A 112 0.13 -3.67 -14.49
C ILE A 112 1.07 -4.89 -14.48
N ALA A 113 0.97 -5.76 -13.47
CA ALA A 113 1.77 -6.98 -13.39
C ALA A 113 1.62 -7.85 -14.63
N LYS A 114 0.39 -8.04 -15.11
CA LYS A 114 0.10 -8.79 -16.37
C LYS A 114 0.72 -8.13 -17.59
N LYS A 115 0.59 -6.80 -17.71
CA LYS A 115 1.19 -6.02 -18.81
C LYS A 115 2.72 -6.13 -18.82
N GLU A 116 3.33 -6.10 -17.63
CA GLU A 116 4.76 -6.25 -17.42
C GLU A 116 5.24 -7.71 -17.48
N LYS A 117 4.34 -8.67 -17.75
CA LYS A 117 4.64 -10.11 -17.80
C LYS A 117 5.20 -10.65 -16.48
N SER A 118 4.78 -10.08 -15.36
CA SER A 118 5.05 -10.63 -14.04
C SER A 118 4.29 -11.93 -13.84
N VAL A 119 4.92 -12.92 -13.23
CA VAL A 119 4.32 -14.23 -12.98
C VAL A 119 3.54 -14.29 -11.66
N ARG A 120 3.78 -13.33 -10.76
CA ARG A 120 3.12 -13.23 -9.46
C ARG A 120 3.05 -11.79 -8.96
N VAL A 121 2.13 -11.54 -8.05
CA VAL A 121 2.10 -10.39 -7.15
C VAL A 121 2.45 -10.89 -5.75
N GLU A 122 3.40 -10.26 -5.10
CA GLU A 122 3.91 -10.65 -3.78
C GLU A 122 3.94 -9.46 -2.83
N PHE A 123 3.79 -9.71 -1.54
CA PHE A 123 3.98 -8.74 -0.47
C PHE A 123 4.25 -9.45 0.87
N CYS A 124 4.66 -8.67 1.89
CA CYS A 124 4.72 -9.15 3.26
C CYS A 124 3.60 -8.50 4.10
N CYS A 125 3.03 -9.27 5.00
CA CYS A 125 2.07 -8.78 5.97
C CYS A 125 2.46 -9.24 7.37
N TRP A 126 2.45 -8.31 8.32
CA TRP A 126 2.72 -8.62 9.71
C TRP A 126 1.58 -9.47 10.30
N SER A 127 1.93 -10.47 11.11
CA SER A 127 0.97 -11.39 11.74
C SER A 127 -0.05 -10.69 12.66
N PHE A 128 0.31 -9.55 13.24
CA PHE A 128 -0.61 -8.74 14.04
C PHE A 128 -1.68 -8.01 13.20
N ASN A 129 -1.48 -7.84 11.89
CA ASN A 129 -2.43 -7.20 11.00
C ASN A 129 -3.49 -8.22 10.51
N LYS A 130 -4.31 -8.70 11.43
CA LYS A 130 -5.32 -9.75 11.17
C LYS A 130 -6.32 -9.35 10.09
N HIS A 131 -6.77 -8.09 10.14
CA HIS A 131 -7.75 -7.57 9.18
C HIS A 131 -7.22 -7.61 7.74
N ALA A 132 -5.98 -7.18 7.52
CA ALA A 132 -5.36 -7.26 6.20
C ALA A 132 -5.18 -8.71 5.74
N ASN A 133 -4.77 -9.62 6.61
CA ASN A 133 -4.65 -11.03 6.29
C ASN A 133 -5.98 -11.65 5.82
N GLU A 134 -7.11 -11.30 6.44
CA GLU A 134 -8.44 -11.74 6.02
C GLU A 134 -8.80 -11.21 4.62
N ILE A 135 -8.55 -9.93 4.35
CA ILE A 135 -8.79 -9.31 3.03
C ILE A 135 -7.96 -10.02 1.96
N TYR A 136 -6.69 -10.27 2.20
CA TYR A 136 -5.81 -10.91 1.22
C TYR A 136 -6.23 -12.33 0.89
N ASN A 137 -6.66 -13.10 1.88
CA ASN A 137 -7.22 -14.44 1.65
C ASN A 137 -8.47 -14.39 0.75
N HIS A 138 -9.37 -13.42 0.95
CA HIS A 138 -10.55 -13.22 0.10
C HIS A 138 -10.18 -12.82 -1.34
N LEU A 139 -9.06 -12.11 -1.53
CA LEU A 139 -8.55 -11.71 -2.84
C LEU A 139 -7.75 -12.81 -3.54
N GLY A 140 -7.66 -14.01 -2.95
CA GLY A 140 -7.00 -15.17 -3.53
C GLY A 140 -5.50 -15.27 -3.28
N PHE A 141 -4.95 -14.42 -2.42
CA PHE A 141 -3.55 -14.57 -1.99
C PHE A 141 -3.39 -15.78 -1.07
N LYS A 142 -2.24 -16.40 -1.13
CA LYS A 142 -1.86 -17.56 -0.31
C LYS A 142 -0.53 -17.29 0.38
N GLU A 143 -0.37 -17.82 1.57
CA GLU A 143 0.93 -17.79 2.22
C GLU A 143 1.99 -18.48 1.37
N GLN A 144 3.13 -17.82 1.20
CA GLN A 144 4.29 -18.35 0.49
C GLN A 144 5.32 -18.87 1.49
N ARG A 145 5.56 -18.10 2.56
CA ARG A 145 6.52 -18.44 3.62
C ARG A 145 6.14 -17.73 4.92
N VAL A 146 6.62 -18.28 6.03
CA VAL A 146 6.46 -17.69 7.37
C VAL A 146 7.84 -17.42 7.96
N ILE A 147 7.98 -16.31 8.65
CA ILE A 147 9.19 -15.94 9.40
C ILE A 147 8.91 -16.19 10.87
N PHE A 148 9.75 -17.00 11.51
CA PHE A 148 9.72 -17.23 12.95
C PHE A 148 10.81 -16.40 13.63
N GLU A 149 10.52 -15.86 14.79
CA GLU A 149 11.48 -15.14 15.63
C GLU A 149 11.45 -15.65 17.07
N LYS A 150 12.54 -15.48 17.79
CA LYS A 150 12.68 -15.78 19.20
C LYS A 150 13.58 -14.73 19.84
N GLU A 151 13.09 -14.08 20.88
CA GLU A 151 13.93 -13.20 21.72
C GLU A 151 14.96 -14.02 22.50
N ILE A 152 16.18 -13.49 22.67
CA ILE A 152 17.31 -14.12 23.36
C ILE A 152 17.59 -13.36 24.67
#